data_beeb8126e1b31ac5d6143e03c4900303
#
_entry.id   beeb8126e1b31ac5d6143e03c4900303
#
_cell.length_a   1.000
_cell.length_b   1.000
_cell.length_c   1.000
_cell.angle_alpha   90.00
_cell.angle_beta   90.00
_cell.angle_gamma   90.00
#
_symmetry.space_group_name_H-M   'P 1'
#
loop_
_entity.id
_entity.type
_entity.pdbx_description
1 polymer ?
#
loop_
_entity_poly.entity_id
_entity_poly.type
_entity_poly.pdbx_seq_one_letter_code
_entity_poly.pdbx_strand_id
1 'polypeptide(L)'
;MTPSTTATLATPDGRFTVVVRDGVVLASGWTDHAGDLVALVHPTLRPHDDLDEVDAQDERVRAAVDAVTAYYDGDLTAPGAVPVQQVSGEFRMRAWDALRLVPAGERITYAQYAQRAGSPLAVRAAAGACAMNAAALFVPCHRIVRTDGGLGGFRYGLPVKRSLLEREGMPADGLF
;
A
#
# COMPACT_ATOMS: atom_id res chain seq x y z
N MET A 1 -13.88 13.56 17.35
CA MET A 1 -13.16 12.79 16.31
C MET A 1 -12.17 11.85 17.00
N THR A 2 -12.17 10.60 16.64
CA THR A 2 -11.23 9.62 17.21
C THR A 2 -9.80 9.97 16.77
N PRO A 3 -8.82 10.00 17.69
CA PRO A 3 -7.45 10.26 17.33
C PRO A 3 -6.90 9.16 16.44
N SER A 4 -5.96 9.51 15.59
CA SER A 4 -5.23 8.54 14.80
C SER A 4 -4.09 7.93 15.61
N THR A 5 -3.87 6.66 15.40
CA THR A 5 -2.88 5.88 16.12
C THR A 5 -1.83 5.36 15.15
N THR A 6 -0.57 5.36 15.54
CA THR A 6 0.51 4.82 14.72
C THR A 6 1.32 3.79 15.48
N ALA A 7 1.77 2.77 14.78
CA ALA A 7 2.68 1.76 15.30
C ALA A 7 3.67 1.34 14.21
N THR A 8 4.83 0.90 14.63
CA THR A 8 5.90 0.42 13.76
C THR A 8 6.30 -0.97 14.16
N LEU A 9 6.50 -1.84 13.17
CA LEU A 9 6.96 -3.21 13.39
C LEU A 9 8.12 -3.54 12.46
N ALA A 10 8.96 -4.49 12.87
CA ALA A 10 10.02 -4.99 12.02
C ALA A 10 9.47 -5.99 11.01
N THR A 11 9.95 -5.91 9.77
CA THR A 11 9.66 -6.88 8.71
C THR A 11 10.96 -7.29 8.02
N PRO A 12 10.97 -8.38 7.24
CA PRO A 12 12.13 -8.74 6.43
C PRO A 12 12.60 -7.66 5.44
N ASP A 13 11.69 -6.76 5.05
CA ASP A 13 12.00 -5.65 4.14
C ASP A 13 12.28 -4.33 4.85
N GLY A 14 12.39 -4.35 6.16
CA GLY A 14 12.66 -3.18 6.99
C GLY A 14 11.50 -2.83 7.92
N ARG A 15 11.65 -1.72 8.62
CA ARG A 15 10.60 -1.25 9.53
C ARG A 15 9.39 -0.77 8.74
N PHE A 16 8.23 -1.20 9.19
CA PHE A 16 6.95 -0.89 8.55
C PHE A 16 6.05 -0.15 9.55
N THR A 17 5.51 0.98 9.15
CA THR A 17 4.63 1.80 9.99
C THR A 17 3.21 1.79 9.44
N VAL A 18 2.24 1.74 10.34
CA VAL A 18 0.81 1.90 10.01
C VAL A 18 0.25 3.14 10.72
N VAL A 19 -0.67 3.83 10.07
CA VAL A 19 -1.47 4.91 10.64
C VAL A 19 -2.94 4.51 10.52
N VAL A 20 -3.62 4.39 11.66
CA VAL A 20 -4.96 3.80 11.76
C VAL A 20 -5.89 4.74 12.52
N ARG A 21 -7.14 4.80 12.10
CA ARG A 21 -8.24 5.48 12.81
C ARG A 21 -9.47 4.60 12.76
N ASP A 22 -10.03 4.28 13.93
CA ASP A 22 -11.24 3.43 14.04
C ASP A 22 -11.13 2.09 13.29
N GLY A 23 -9.95 1.45 13.34
CA GLY A 23 -9.72 0.17 12.66
C GLY A 23 -9.48 0.29 11.15
N VAL A 24 -9.46 1.50 10.60
CA VAL A 24 -9.26 1.76 9.17
C VAL A 24 -7.86 2.27 8.93
N VAL A 25 -7.12 1.68 7.99
CA VAL A 25 -5.79 2.15 7.61
C VAL A 25 -5.90 3.41 6.76
N LEU A 26 -5.25 4.47 7.21
CA LEU A 26 -5.13 5.74 6.47
C LEU A 26 -3.82 5.83 5.69
N ALA A 27 -2.76 5.23 6.23
CA ALA A 27 -1.45 5.20 5.59
C ALA A 27 -0.61 4.05 6.14
N SER A 28 0.32 3.59 5.33
CA SER A 28 1.26 2.53 5.69
C SER A 28 2.44 2.49 4.73
N GLY A 29 3.57 1.98 5.19
CA GLY A 29 4.73 1.82 4.32
C GLY A 29 6.00 1.48 5.09
N TRP A 30 7.04 1.19 4.35
CA TRP A 30 8.37 0.81 4.86
C TRP A 30 9.15 2.05 5.27
N THR A 31 8.82 2.58 6.41
CA THR A 31 9.48 3.72 7.05
C THR A 31 9.31 3.59 8.56
N ASP A 32 10.18 4.22 9.33
CA ASP A 32 10.03 4.38 10.78
C ASP A 32 9.57 5.81 11.16
N HIS A 33 9.25 6.63 10.15
CA HIS A 33 8.78 8.00 10.33
C HIS A 33 7.32 8.15 9.91
N ALA A 34 6.40 8.10 10.87
CA ALA A 34 4.97 8.26 10.60
C ALA A 34 4.63 9.56 9.88
N GLY A 35 5.40 10.62 10.10
CA GLY A 35 5.22 11.91 9.43
C GLY A 35 5.32 11.83 7.91
N ASP A 36 6.18 10.96 7.38
CA ASP A 36 6.31 10.75 5.94
C ASP A 36 5.03 10.17 5.35
N LEU A 37 4.37 9.28 6.10
CA LEU A 37 3.10 8.68 5.70
C LEU A 37 1.94 9.67 5.82
N VAL A 38 1.89 10.42 6.91
CA VAL A 38 0.84 11.44 7.13
C VAL A 38 0.83 12.47 6.00
N ALA A 39 2.01 12.83 5.49
CA ALA A 39 2.12 13.75 4.36
C ALA A 39 1.43 13.24 3.08
N LEU A 40 1.26 11.92 2.93
CA LEU A 40 0.57 11.31 1.79
C LEU A 40 -0.95 11.28 1.96
N VAL A 41 -1.43 11.39 3.19
CA VAL A 41 -2.87 11.37 3.48
C VAL A 41 -3.52 12.65 2.96
N HIS A 42 -4.66 12.51 2.29
CA HIS A 42 -5.41 13.67 1.81
C HIS A 42 -5.74 14.62 2.98
N PRO A 43 -5.65 15.95 2.79
CA PRO A 43 -5.87 16.90 3.88
C PRO A 43 -7.18 16.71 4.66
N THR A 44 -8.26 16.25 4.01
CA THR A 44 -9.54 16.00 4.67
C THR A 44 -9.53 14.82 5.64
N LEU A 45 -8.59 13.88 5.46
CA LEU A 45 -8.42 12.71 6.33
C LEU A 45 -7.20 12.83 7.23
N ARG A 46 -6.30 13.76 6.92
CA ARG A 46 -5.02 13.90 7.61
C ARG A 46 -5.25 14.15 9.10
N PRO A 47 -4.55 13.40 9.96
CA PRO A 47 -4.56 13.72 11.40
C PRO A 47 -4.15 15.17 11.64
N HIS A 48 -4.97 15.90 12.38
CA HIS A 48 -4.71 17.31 12.74
C HIS A 48 -3.99 17.43 14.06
N ASP A 49 -4.17 16.45 14.93
CA ASP A 49 -3.54 16.36 16.25
C ASP A 49 -2.34 15.43 16.19
N ASP A 50 -1.58 15.41 17.25
CA ASP A 50 -0.47 14.49 17.37
C ASP A 50 -0.96 13.04 17.22
N LEU A 51 -0.20 12.25 16.45
CA LEU A 51 -0.44 10.83 16.37
C LEU A 51 -0.15 10.18 17.73
N ASP A 52 -1.06 9.34 18.18
CA ASP A 52 -0.81 8.52 19.35
C ASP A 52 0.09 7.34 18.93
N GLU A 53 1.36 7.43 19.27
CA GLU A 53 2.33 6.36 18.98
C GLU A 53 2.18 5.26 20.03
N VAL A 54 1.91 4.05 19.57
CA VAL A 54 1.65 2.90 20.43
C VAL A 54 2.52 1.72 20.07
N ASP A 55 2.56 0.75 20.97
CA ASP A 55 3.19 -0.54 20.69
C ASP A 55 2.39 -1.30 19.61
N ALA A 56 3.08 -2.12 18.83
CA ALA A 56 2.46 -2.95 17.79
C ALA A 56 1.41 -3.94 18.33
N GLN A 57 1.41 -4.21 19.63
CA GLN A 57 0.43 -5.07 20.29
C GLN A 57 -0.82 -4.30 20.76
N ASP A 58 -0.85 -2.97 20.62
CA ASP A 58 -2.00 -2.17 21.01
C ASP A 58 -3.23 -2.56 20.16
N GLU A 59 -4.36 -2.73 20.83
CA GLU A 59 -5.62 -3.17 20.23
C GLU A 59 -6.07 -2.29 19.05
N ARG A 60 -5.80 -0.99 19.11
CA ARG A 60 -6.23 -0.01 18.09
C ARG A 60 -5.53 -0.21 16.74
N VAL A 61 -4.35 -0.81 16.71
CA VAL A 61 -3.57 -1.09 15.49
C VAL A 61 -3.47 -2.57 15.17
N ARG A 62 -3.98 -3.43 16.03
CA ARG A 62 -3.75 -4.88 15.97
C ARG A 62 -4.16 -5.50 14.63
N ALA A 63 -5.34 -5.17 14.13
CA ALA A 63 -5.81 -5.76 12.86
C ALA A 63 -4.86 -5.45 11.71
N ALA A 64 -4.38 -4.22 11.61
CA ALA A 64 -3.43 -3.82 10.58
C ALA A 64 -2.06 -4.49 10.79
N VAL A 65 -1.54 -4.49 12.02
CA VAL A 65 -0.25 -5.10 12.35
C VAL A 65 -0.28 -6.61 12.12
N ASP A 66 -1.34 -7.28 12.55
CA ASP A 66 -1.51 -8.73 12.36
C ASP A 66 -1.58 -9.08 10.87
N ALA A 67 -2.23 -8.25 10.05
CA ALA A 67 -2.29 -8.47 8.61
C ALA A 67 -0.92 -8.36 7.94
N VAL A 68 -0.10 -7.41 8.36
CA VAL A 68 1.29 -7.28 7.86
C VAL A 68 2.12 -8.51 8.28
N THR A 69 2.04 -8.90 9.53
CA THR A 69 2.72 -10.08 10.04
C THR A 69 2.29 -11.35 9.31
N ALA A 70 0.99 -11.53 9.13
CA ALA A 70 0.43 -12.68 8.41
C ALA A 70 0.91 -12.72 6.96
N TYR A 71 0.98 -11.57 6.29
CA TYR A 71 1.51 -11.49 4.93
C TYR A 71 2.94 -12.03 4.85
N TYR A 72 3.81 -11.60 5.75
CA TYR A 72 5.19 -12.06 5.78
C TYR A 72 5.34 -13.51 6.25
N ASP A 73 4.34 -14.03 6.95
CA ASP A 73 4.26 -15.45 7.35
C ASP A 73 3.63 -16.35 6.27
N GLY A 74 3.24 -15.78 5.13
CA GLY A 74 2.73 -16.52 3.98
C GLY A 74 1.24 -16.38 3.66
N ASP A 75 0.46 -15.70 4.49
CA ASP A 75 -0.93 -15.36 4.18
C ASP A 75 -0.99 -14.06 3.37
N LEU A 76 -0.77 -14.19 2.08
CA LEU A 76 -0.66 -13.07 1.15
C LEU A 76 -1.98 -12.30 0.97
N THR A 77 -3.11 -12.87 1.41
CA THR A 77 -4.43 -12.25 1.30
C THR A 77 -4.79 -11.39 2.52
N ALA A 78 -4.07 -11.52 3.62
CA ALA A 78 -4.41 -10.86 4.88
C ALA A 78 -4.52 -9.32 4.77
N PRO A 79 -3.61 -8.60 4.10
CA PRO A 79 -3.75 -7.15 3.98
C PRO A 79 -5.03 -6.71 3.25
N GLY A 80 -5.49 -7.50 2.29
CA GLY A 80 -6.71 -7.20 1.54
C GLY A 80 -7.99 -7.25 2.36
N ALA A 81 -7.97 -7.87 3.53
CA ALA A 81 -9.12 -7.95 4.44
C ALA A 81 -9.24 -6.75 5.39
N VAL A 82 -8.21 -5.92 5.49
CA VAL A 82 -8.22 -4.75 6.38
C VAL A 82 -8.82 -3.54 5.65
N PRO A 83 -9.76 -2.81 6.27
CA PRO A 83 -10.33 -1.62 5.66
C PRO A 83 -9.29 -0.53 5.45
N VAL A 84 -9.36 0.15 4.32
CA VAL A 84 -8.49 1.28 3.96
C VAL A 84 -9.37 2.45 3.56
N GLN A 85 -8.98 3.66 3.93
CA GLN A 85 -9.63 4.88 3.46
C GLN A 85 -8.61 5.83 2.86
N GLN A 86 -8.82 6.18 1.61
CA GLN A 86 -8.09 7.23 0.91
C GLN A 86 -9.08 8.11 0.16
N VAL A 87 -8.78 9.39 0.03
CA VAL A 87 -9.61 10.36 -0.70
C VAL A 87 -8.77 11.01 -1.78
N SER A 88 -9.32 11.14 -2.98
CA SER A 88 -8.73 11.87 -4.10
C SER A 88 -9.81 12.14 -5.16
N GLY A 89 -9.40 12.56 -6.35
CA GLY A 89 -10.31 12.66 -7.49
C GLY A 89 -10.91 11.31 -7.86
N GLU A 90 -12.03 11.34 -8.56
CA GLU A 90 -12.85 10.15 -8.84
C GLU A 90 -12.08 9.04 -9.54
N PHE A 91 -11.27 9.37 -10.57
CA PHE A 91 -10.48 8.36 -11.28
C PHE A 91 -9.48 7.67 -10.34
N ARG A 92 -8.76 8.44 -9.52
CA ARG A 92 -7.74 7.89 -8.62
C ARG A 92 -8.38 6.97 -7.58
N MET A 93 -9.55 7.31 -7.07
CA MET A 93 -10.28 6.46 -6.14
C MET A 93 -10.70 5.14 -6.81
N ARG A 94 -11.20 5.19 -8.04
CA ARG A 94 -11.51 3.97 -8.82
C ARG A 94 -10.25 3.14 -9.09
N ALA A 95 -9.12 3.80 -9.35
CA ALA A 95 -7.85 3.13 -9.58
C ALA A 95 -7.38 2.38 -8.32
N TRP A 96 -7.50 2.97 -7.14
CA TRP A 96 -7.16 2.29 -5.89
C TRP A 96 -8.09 1.11 -5.61
N ASP A 97 -9.39 1.24 -5.87
CA ASP A 97 -10.34 0.13 -5.75
C ASP A 97 -9.97 -1.02 -6.69
N ALA A 98 -9.66 -0.72 -7.94
CA ALA A 98 -9.23 -1.72 -8.91
C ALA A 98 -7.93 -2.42 -8.48
N LEU A 99 -7.01 -1.66 -7.88
CA LEU A 99 -5.73 -2.18 -7.40
C LEU A 99 -5.92 -3.21 -6.27
N ARG A 100 -6.87 -2.97 -5.37
CA ARG A 100 -7.18 -3.93 -4.31
C ARG A 100 -7.76 -5.25 -4.81
N LEU A 101 -8.24 -5.28 -6.05
CA LEU A 101 -8.76 -6.51 -6.68
C LEU A 101 -7.67 -7.32 -7.40
N VAL A 102 -6.47 -6.78 -7.54
CA VAL A 102 -5.33 -7.53 -8.12
C VAL A 102 -4.80 -8.49 -7.05
N PRO A 103 -4.96 -9.80 -7.24
CA PRO A 103 -4.53 -10.76 -6.23
C PRO A 103 -3.01 -10.91 -6.17
N ALA A 104 -2.51 -11.41 -5.04
CA ALA A 104 -1.13 -11.84 -4.93
C ALA A 104 -0.85 -12.95 -5.96
N GLY A 105 0.35 -12.90 -6.56
CA GLY A 105 0.71 -13.82 -7.64
C GLY A 105 0.31 -13.34 -9.03
N GLU A 106 -0.44 -12.24 -9.13
CA GLU A 106 -0.70 -11.57 -10.40
C GLU A 106 0.05 -10.23 -10.43
N ARG A 107 0.67 -9.96 -11.56
CA ARG A 107 1.22 -8.62 -11.85
C ARG A 107 0.59 -8.11 -13.13
N ILE A 108 0.27 -6.84 -13.17
CA ILE A 108 -0.31 -6.21 -14.35
C ILE A 108 0.52 -4.99 -14.75
N THR A 109 0.45 -4.63 -16.03
CA THR A 109 1.12 -3.45 -16.54
C THR A 109 0.34 -2.18 -16.18
N TYR A 110 0.99 -1.02 -16.25
CA TYR A 110 0.29 0.26 -16.09
C TYR A 110 -0.85 0.44 -17.10
N ALA A 111 -0.69 -0.07 -18.33
CA ALA A 111 -1.75 -0.04 -19.35
C ALA A 111 -2.95 -0.90 -18.95
N GLN A 112 -2.71 -2.11 -18.46
CA GLN A 112 -3.77 -3.00 -17.95
C GLN A 112 -4.44 -2.40 -16.72
N TYR A 113 -3.67 -1.76 -15.84
CA TYR A 113 -4.19 -1.08 -14.67
C TYR A 113 -5.13 0.07 -15.06
N ALA A 114 -4.73 0.92 -16.00
CA ALA A 114 -5.58 1.99 -16.51
C ALA A 114 -6.91 1.45 -17.08
N GLN A 115 -6.85 0.33 -17.80
CA GLN A 115 -8.02 -0.35 -18.32
C GLN A 115 -8.95 -0.84 -17.20
N ARG A 116 -8.40 -1.51 -16.19
CA ARG A 116 -9.19 -1.99 -15.03
C ARG A 116 -9.77 -0.85 -14.19
N ALA A 117 -9.12 0.31 -14.21
CA ALA A 117 -9.64 1.51 -13.55
C ALA A 117 -10.73 2.24 -14.39
N GLY A 118 -11.05 1.72 -15.56
CA GLY A 118 -12.13 2.23 -16.41
C GLY A 118 -11.73 3.31 -17.41
N SER A 119 -10.42 3.58 -17.59
CA SER A 119 -9.91 4.58 -18.52
C SER A 119 -8.63 4.10 -19.22
N PRO A 120 -8.75 3.29 -20.28
CA PRO A 120 -7.59 2.67 -20.93
C PRO A 120 -6.51 3.66 -21.43
N LEU A 121 -6.92 4.90 -21.75
CA LEU A 121 -6.01 5.94 -22.21
C LEU A 121 -5.33 6.70 -21.07
N ALA A 122 -5.76 6.51 -19.83
CA ALA A 122 -5.28 7.25 -18.67
C ALA A 122 -4.07 6.57 -17.98
N VAL A 123 -3.09 6.11 -18.76
CA VAL A 123 -1.93 5.36 -18.23
C VAL A 123 -1.10 6.21 -17.26
N ARG A 124 -0.89 7.50 -17.56
CA ARG A 124 -0.17 8.42 -16.67
C ARG A 124 -0.93 8.67 -15.37
N ALA A 125 -2.25 8.82 -15.44
CA ALA A 125 -3.08 9.01 -14.26
C ALA A 125 -3.08 7.75 -13.38
N ALA A 126 -3.07 6.57 -14.00
CA ALA A 126 -2.93 5.30 -13.28
C ALA A 126 -1.58 5.19 -12.58
N ALA A 127 -0.50 5.56 -13.26
CA ALA A 127 0.83 5.64 -12.62
C ALA A 127 0.83 6.66 -11.47
N GLY A 128 0.15 7.78 -11.62
CA GLY A 128 -0.03 8.77 -10.56
C GLY A 128 -0.79 8.21 -9.35
N ALA A 129 -1.77 7.34 -9.58
CA ALA A 129 -2.49 6.67 -8.49
C ALA A 129 -1.55 5.76 -7.67
N CYS A 130 -0.62 5.05 -8.32
CA CYS A 130 0.42 4.29 -7.61
C CYS A 130 1.34 5.21 -6.80
N ALA A 131 1.81 6.30 -7.41
CA ALA A 131 2.72 7.24 -6.77
C ALA A 131 2.08 7.93 -5.55
N MET A 132 0.77 8.16 -5.57
CA MET A 132 0.03 8.83 -4.50
C MET A 132 -0.65 7.87 -3.52
N ASN A 133 -0.41 6.57 -3.65
CA ASN A 133 -0.95 5.59 -2.73
C ASN A 133 -0.30 5.74 -1.35
N ALA A 134 -1.09 6.15 -0.36
CA ALA A 134 -0.63 6.30 1.02
C ALA A 134 -0.59 4.98 1.80
N ALA A 135 -1.29 3.95 1.34
CA ALA A 135 -1.52 2.70 2.08
C ALA A 135 -0.83 1.51 1.41
N ALA A 136 0.48 1.59 1.24
CA ALA A 136 1.27 0.51 0.62
C ALA A 136 1.06 -0.83 1.33
N LEU A 137 1.11 -1.90 0.59
CA LEU A 137 0.81 -3.28 0.96
C LEU A 137 -0.69 -3.56 1.06
N PHE A 138 -1.45 -2.75 1.79
CA PHE A 138 -2.92 -2.87 1.88
C PHE A 138 -3.59 -2.52 0.55
N VAL A 139 -3.05 -1.54 -0.17
CA VAL A 139 -3.37 -1.24 -1.57
C VAL A 139 -2.12 -1.60 -2.38
N PRO A 140 -2.13 -2.73 -3.12
CA PRO A 140 -0.92 -3.39 -3.57
C PRO A 140 -0.32 -2.79 -4.85
N CYS A 141 0.14 -1.54 -4.79
CA CYS A 141 0.76 -0.86 -5.93
C CYS A 141 2.06 -1.54 -6.41
N HIS A 142 2.68 -2.38 -5.58
CA HIS A 142 3.85 -3.18 -5.98
C HIS A 142 3.54 -4.21 -7.08
N ARG A 143 2.27 -4.56 -7.31
CA ARG A 143 1.83 -5.51 -8.35
C ARG A 143 1.72 -4.89 -9.73
N ILE A 144 1.95 -3.58 -9.86
CA ILE A 144 1.92 -2.86 -11.13
C ILE A 144 3.35 -2.74 -11.66
N VAL A 145 3.56 -3.16 -12.90
CA VAL A 145 4.87 -3.19 -13.56
C VAL A 145 4.81 -2.47 -14.90
N ARG A 146 5.98 -2.21 -15.51
CA ARG A 146 6.05 -1.56 -16.82
C ARG A 146 5.64 -2.52 -17.92
N THR A 147 5.13 -1.97 -19.00
CA THR A 147 4.74 -2.73 -20.21
C THR A 147 5.92 -3.44 -20.85
N ASP A 148 7.14 -2.88 -20.73
CA ASP A 148 8.37 -3.50 -21.27
C ASP A 148 8.93 -4.64 -20.39
N GLY A 149 8.24 -5.01 -19.31
CA GLY A 149 8.67 -6.05 -18.37
C GLY A 149 9.51 -5.53 -17.21
N GLY A 150 9.90 -4.25 -17.20
CA GLY A 150 10.61 -3.64 -16.09
C GLY A 150 9.72 -3.48 -14.85
N LEU A 151 10.34 -3.36 -13.66
CA LEU A 151 9.62 -3.21 -12.40
C LEU A 151 8.78 -1.92 -12.32
N GLY A 152 9.26 -0.85 -12.96
CA GLY A 152 8.72 0.48 -12.72
C GLY A 152 9.18 1.04 -11.38
N GLY A 153 8.68 2.23 -11.02
CA GLY A 153 9.03 2.88 -9.76
C GLY A 153 8.36 2.23 -8.55
N PHE A 154 8.95 2.49 -7.38
CA PHE A 154 8.35 2.17 -6.10
C PHE A 154 8.90 3.14 -5.04
N ARG A 155 8.01 3.73 -4.24
CA ARG A 155 8.39 4.73 -3.23
C ARG A 155 9.45 4.22 -2.27
N TYR A 156 9.35 2.95 -1.87
CA TYR A 156 10.21 2.34 -0.86
C TYR A 156 11.42 1.61 -1.46
N GLY A 157 11.64 1.78 -2.76
CA GLY A 157 12.79 1.24 -3.48
C GLY A 157 12.49 -0.07 -4.20
N LEU A 158 13.21 -0.28 -5.29
CA LEU A 158 13.07 -1.48 -6.12
C LEU A 158 13.42 -2.78 -5.39
N PRO A 159 14.39 -2.82 -4.45
CA PRO A 159 14.65 -4.03 -3.67
C PRO A 159 13.42 -4.50 -2.89
N VAL A 160 12.66 -3.59 -2.28
CA VAL A 160 11.41 -3.95 -1.58
C VAL A 160 10.38 -4.46 -2.56
N LYS A 161 10.15 -3.76 -3.66
CA LYS A 161 9.19 -4.19 -4.70
C LYS A 161 9.51 -5.59 -5.22
N ARG A 162 10.76 -5.86 -5.51
CA ARG A 162 11.22 -7.17 -5.97
C ARG A 162 10.98 -8.25 -4.91
N SER A 163 11.33 -7.97 -3.66
CA SER A 163 11.11 -8.88 -2.54
C SER A 163 9.65 -9.27 -2.39
N LEU A 164 8.73 -8.28 -2.48
CA LEU A 164 7.30 -8.55 -2.40
C LEU A 164 6.82 -9.43 -3.55
N LEU A 165 7.21 -9.13 -4.78
CA LEU A 165 6.82 -9.92 -5.95
C LEU A 165 7.37 -11.35 -5.89
N GLU A 166 8.61 -11.53 -5.46
CA GLU A 166 9.19 -12.86 -5.26
C GLU A 166 8.44 -13.64 -4.19
N ARG A 167 8.10 -12.99 -3.09
CA ARG A 167 7.30 -13.59 -2.00
C ARG A 167 5.93 -14.04 -2.48
N GLU A 168 5.36 -13.32 -3.44
CA GLU A 168 4.07 -13.64 -4.05
C GLU A 168 4.17 -14.66 -5.19
N GLY A 169 5.33 -15.29 -5.37
CA GLY A 169 5.54 -16.32 -6.37
C GLY A 169 5.94 -15.82 -7.75
N MET A 170 6.29 -14.53 -7.88
CA MET A 170 6.80 -13.97 -9.12
C MET A 170 8.32 -14.11 -9.16
N PRO A 171 8.89 -14.86 -10.09
CA PRO A 171 10.34 -15.02 -10.16
C PRO A 171 11.02 -13.68 -10.45
N ALA A 172 12.18 -13.48 -9.82
CA ALA A 172 13.00 -12.29 -10.04
C ALA A 172 13.55 -12.24 -11.48
N ASP A 173 13.74 -13.39 -12.09
CA ASP A 173 14.22 -13.52 -13.46
C ASP A 173 13.19 -12.97 -14.44
N GLY A 174 13.56 -11.90 -15.15
CA GLY A 174 12.65 -11.19 -16.04
C GLY A 174 12.03 -9.93 -15.47
N LEU A 175 12.35 -9.57 -14.23
CA LEU A 175 11.97 -8.30 -13.60
C LEU A 175 13.18 -7.36 -13.65
N PHE A 176 13.20 -6.47 -14.60
CA PHE A 176 14.31 -5.53 -14.82
C PHE A 176 13.93 -4.11 -14.42
#